data_ea5c539290961b2d4d325b8d0c687f53
#
_entry.id   ea5c539290961b2d4d325b8d0c687f53
#
_cell.length_a   1.000
_cell.length_b   1.000
_cell.length_c   1.000
_cell.angle_alpha   90.00
_cell.angle_beta   90.00
_cell.angle_gamma   90.00
#
_symmetry.space_group_name_H-M   'P 1'
#
loop_
_entity.id
_entity.type
_entity.pdbx_description
1 polymer ?
#
loop_
_entity_poly.entity_id
_entity_poly.type
_entity_poly.pdbx_seq_one_letter_code
_entity_poly.pdbx_strand_id
1 'polypeptide(L)'
;MPDILVVGSLNMDLVVQMPAIPRPGETLLGGRFATFPGGKGANQAVAAARLGSHVSIVGKVGGDAFGEQMLRILSEEGIDTRFISIDPQSATGVALITVDAQGQNSISVASGANYHLTVEEVRQAWEQMLEVDLLVMPLETPIATIRAAAQVAKERRTRVILNPAPAQDLDESLLRMIDVIVPNESETERLTGQAIKNQEDACKAGAELLKRGASRAVLTLGESGALLVEGSFEKPVFEHIPAFPVPVVDTTAAGDAFVGGLATGLGEGLSLTSAARFASAVAALSVTRPGAQPSLPYRSEVEQFLREKRRKL
;
A
#
# COMPACT_ATOMS: atom_id res chain seq x y z
N MET A 1 -13.01 1.89 16.77
CA MET A 1 -11.89 1.51 15.89
C MET A 1 -12.49 1.13 14.56
N PRO A 2 -11.94 1.54 13.43
CA PRO A 2 -12.49 1.17 12.14
C PRO A 2 -12.18 -0.30 11.80
N ASP A 3 -13.13 -0.94 11.10
CA ASP A 3 -12.98 -2.28 10.55
C ASP A 3 -12.51 -2.16 9.09
N ILE A 4 -11.25 -2.56 8.84
CA ILE A 4 -10.58 -2.45 7.55
C ILE A 4 -10.36 -3.84 6.96
N LEU A 5 -10.85 -4.05 5.74
CA LEU A 5 -10.53 -5.20 4.93
C LEU A 5 -9.42 -4.85 3.94
N VAL A 6 -8.37 -5.65 3.92
CA VAL A 6 -7.33 -5.58 2.89
C VAL A 6 -7.49 -6.79 1.95
N VAL A 7 -7.57 -6.54 0.64
CA VAL A 7 -7.47 -7.60 -0.37
C VAL A 7 -6.16 -7.40 -1.11
N GLY A 8 -5.16 -8.25 -0.84
CA GLY A 8 -3.82 -7.99 -1.35
C GLY A 8 -2.82 -9.12 -1.14
N SER A 9 -1.60 -8.82 -1.50
CA SER A 9 -0.45 -9.72 -1.55
C SER A 9 0.21 -9.95 -0.21
N LEU A 10 0.82 -11.12 -0.09
CA LEU A 10 1.68 -11.54 0.99
C LEU A 10 2.99 -12.07 0.39
N ASN A 11 4.11 -11.43 0.66
CA ASN A 11 5.42 -11.80 0.12
C ASN A 11 6.43 -11.98 1.25
N MET A 12 7.45 -12.79 0.99
CA MET A 12 8.69 -12.75 1.76
C MET A 12 9.75 -12.00 0.95
N ASP A 13 10.26 -10.91 1.49
CA ASP A 13 11.33 -10.12 0.87
C ASP A 13 12.69 -10.74 1.23
N LEU A 14 13.43 -11.17 0.22
CA LEU A 14 14.75 -11.78 0.32
C LEU A 14 15.78 -10.71 -0.06
N VAL A 15 16.39 -10.09 0.94
CA VAL A 15 17.25 -8.92 0.76
C VAL A 15 18.72 -9.34 0.83
N VAL A 16 19.48 -9.03 -0.21
CA VAL A 16 20.94 -9.18 -0.24
C VAL A 16 21.59 -7.80 -0.37
N GLN A 17 22.37 -7.42 0.63
CA GLN A 17 23.18 -6.22 0.57
C GLN A 17 24.53 -6.55 -0.03
N MET A 18 24.90 -5.88 -1.11
CA MET A 18 26.12 -6.13 -1.90
C MET A 18 26.91 -4.83 -2.11
N PRO A 19 28.22 -4.89 -2.44
CA PRO A 19 28.97 -3.71 -2.83
C PRO A 19 28.43 -3.01 -4.10
N ALA A 20 27.88 -3.79 -5.04
CA ALA A 20 27.24 -3.32 -6.27
C ALA A 20 26.16 -4.31 -6.71
N ILE A 21 25.23 -3.86 -7.56
CA ILE A 21 24.27 -4.73 -8.24
C ILE A 21 25.01 -5.48 -9.36
N PRO A 22 24.99 -6.83 -9.41
CA PRO A 22 25.68 -7.61 -10.44
C PRO A 22 25.14 -7.34 -11.84
N ARG A 23 26.03 -7.27 -12.82
CA ARG A 23 25.65 -7.18 -14.23
C ARG A 23 25.25 -8.55 -14.77
N PRO A 24 24.51 -8.63 -15.89
CA PRO A 24 24.21 -9.91 -16.54
C PRO A 24 25.49 -10.74 -16.77
N GLY A 25 25.50 -11.99 -16.26
CA GLY A 25 26.65 -12.90 -16.36
C GLY A 25 27.74 -12.70 -15.28
N GLU A 26 27.60 -11.72 -14.41
CA GLU A 26 28.52 -11.47 -13.30
C GLU A 26 28.12 -12.23 -12.03
N THR A 27 29.11 -12.77 -11.31
CA THR A 27 28.90 -13.36 -9.99
C THR A 27 29.70 -12.55 -8.97
N LEU A 28 28.99 -11.94 -8.01
CA LEU A 28 29.62 -11.25 -6.88
C LEU A 28 29.51 -12.13 -5.63
N LEU A 29 30.61 -12.23 -4.88
CA LEU A 29 30.65 -12.96 -3.61
C LEU A 29 30.65 -11.99 -2.44
N GLY A 30 30.05 -12.44 -1.33
CA GLY A 30 29.95 -11.66 -0.09
C GLY A 30 28.58 -10.98 0.02
N GLY A 31 28.44 -10.16 1.05
CA GLY A 31 27.19 -9.47 1.34
C GLY A 31 26.48 -10.01 2.58
N ARG A 32 25.42 -9.29 2.98
CA ARG A 32 24.55 -9.71 4.08
C ARG A 32 23.20 -10.12 3.51
N PHE A 33 22.69 -11.24 3.96
CA PHE A 33 21.37 -11.73 3.62
C PHE A 33 20.43 -11.56 4.81
N ALA A 34 19.21 -11.11 4.53
CA ALA A 34 18.12 -11.03 5.49
C ALA A 34 16.79 -11.31 4.81
N THR A 35 15.81 -11.80 5.56
CA THR A 35 14.43 -11.98 5.12
C THR A 35 13.52 -11.08 5.92
N PHE A 36 12.58 -10.42 5.25
CA PHE A 36 11.59 -9.57 5.87
C PHE A 36 10.20 -9.94 5.38
N PRO A 37 9.17 -9.90 6.27
CA PRO A 37 7.81 -9.99 5.80
C PRO A 37 7.49 -8.75 4.96
N GLY A 38 6.83 -8.96 3.82
CA GLY A 38 6.53 -7.94 2.83
C GLY A 38 5.24 -8.24 2.07
N GLY A 39 5.14 -7.69 0.87
CA GLY A 39 3.90 -7.67 0.09
C GLY A 39 3.04 -6.46 0.46
N LYS A 40 2.60 -5.71 -0.56
CA LYS A 40 1.86 -4.46 -0.33
C LYS A 40 0.60 -4.66 0.51
N GLY A 41 -0.14 -5.77 0.27
CA GLY A 41 -1.32 -6.09 1.06
C GLY A 41 -0.98 -6.28 2.54
N ALA A 42 0.02 -7.09 2.85
CA ALA A 42 0.45 -7.34 4.22
C ALA A 42 1.02 -6.06 4.87
N ASN A 43 1.82 -5.27 4.15
CA ASN A 43 2.37 -4.01 4.67
C ASN A 43 1.27 -3.00 5.03
N GLN A 44 0.28 -2.81 4.15
CA GLN A 44 -0.85 -1.90 4.38
C GLN A 44 -1.73 -2.39 5.54
N ALA A 45 -1.92 -3.70 5.67
CA ALA A 45 -2.63 -4.31 6.78
C ALA A 45 -1.91 -4.09 8.12
N VAL A 46 -0.60 -4.36 8.17
CA VAL A 46 0.23 -4.13 9.38
C VAL A 46 0.25 -2.64 9.75
N ALA A 47 0.40 -1.74 8.77
CA ALA A 47 0.36 -0.30 9.02
C ALA A 47 -0.96 0.11 9.69
N ALA A 48 -2.11 -0.32 9.16
CA ALA A 48 -3.42 -0.01 9.73
C ALA A 48 -3.63 -0.64 11.12
N ALA A 49 -3.19 -1.89 11.33
CA ALA A 49 -3.33 -2.59 12.62
C ALA A 49 -2.50 -1.91 13.72
N ARG A 50 -1.24 -1.55 13.45
CA ARG A 50 -0.38 -0.81 14.40
C ARG A 50 -0.91 0.59 14.72
N LEU A 51 -1.75 1.16 13.86
CA LEU A 51 -2.43 2.43 14.08
C LEU A 51 -3.77 2.27 14.82
N GLY A 52 -4.14 1.05 15.21
CA GLY A 52 -5.29 0.76 16.05
C GLY A 52 -6.58 0.42 15.30
N SER A 53 -6.53 0.09 14.02
CA SER A 53 -7.68 -0.44 13.28
C SER A 53 -7.85 -1.94 13.54
N HIS A 54 -9.08 -2.43 13.47
CA HIS A 54 -9.34 -3.87 13.34
C HIS A 54 -9.13 -4.24 11.86
N VAL A 55 -8.22 -5.14 11.59
CA VAL A 55 -7.83 -5.47 10.20
C VAL A 55 -8.08 -6.94 9.93
N SER A 56 -8.76 -7.21 8.82
CA SER A 56 -8.83 -8.53 8.19
C SER A 56 -8.11 -8.47 6.85
N ILE A 57 -7.44 -9.56 6.47
CA ILE A 57 -6.78 -9.65 5.17
C ILE A 57 -7.26 -10.86 4.37
N VAL A 58 -7.66 -10.62 3.12
CA VAL A 58 -7.92 -11.66 2.12
C VAL A 58 -6.71 -11.73 1.21
N GLY A 59 -6.12 -12.90 1.13
CA GLY A 59 -4.93 -13.14 0.35
C GLY A 59 -4.64 -14.64 0.21
N LYS A 60 -3.49 -14.97 -0.36
CA LYS A 60 -3.10 -16.35 -0.56
C LYS A 60 -1.60 -16.53 -0.36
N VAL A 61 -1.22 -17.59 0.34
CA VAL A 61 0.18 -18.01 0.53
C VAL A 61 0.38 -19.43 0.02
N GLY A 62 1.62 -19.83 -0.17
CA GLY A 62 1.97 -21.20 -0.47
C GLY A 62 1.95 -22.09 0.76
N GLY A 63 1.89 -23.42 0.55
CA GLY A 63 2.05 -24.42 1.60
C GLY A 63 3.53 -24.64 1.97
N ASP A 64 4.26 -23.57 2.22
CA ASP A 64 5.69 -23.58 2.50
C ASP A 64 6.06 -22.78 3.77
N ALA A 65 7.33 -22.84 4.16
CA ALA A 65 7.82 -22.19 5.37
C ALA A 65 7.61 -20.66 5.37
N PHE A 66 7.62 -20.01 4.21
CA PHE A 66 7.33 -18.58 4.11
C PHE A 66 5.86 -18.28 4.35
N GLY A 67 4.95 -19.11 3.83
CA GLY A 67 3.52 -19.00 4.10
C GLY A 67 3.21 -19.16 5.60
N GLU A 68 3.76 -20.19 6.24
CA GLU A 68 3.61 -20.38 7.67
C GLU A 68 4.16 -19.20 8.49
N GLN A 69 5.31 -18.67 8.09
CA GLN A 69 5.92 -17.51 8.74
C GLN A 69 5.05 -16.25 8.58
N MET A 70 4.50 -15.99 7.38
CA MET A 70 3.62 -14.85 7.12
C MET A 70 2.34 -14.93 7.96
N LEU A 71 1.67 -16.07 8.00
CA LEU A 71 0.48 -16.27 8.84
C LEU A 71 0.74 -15.98 10.30
N ARG A 72 1.87 -16.48 10.84
CA ARG A 72 2.25 -16.24 12.22
C ARG A 72 2.49 -14.74 12.48
N ILE A 73 3.29 -14.07 11.65
CA ILE A 73 3.62 -12.65 11.83
C ILE A 73 2.36 -11.79 11.80
N LEU A 74 1.47 -12.01 10.84
CA LEU A 74 0.23 -11.24 10.75
C LEU A 74 -0.71 -11.48 11.93
N SER A 75 -0.76 -12.73 12.44
CA SER A 75 -1.52 -13.04 13.65
C SER A 75 -0.93 -12.38 14.89
N GLU A 76 0.40 -12.30 15.01
CA GLU A 76 1.10 -11.58 16.09
C GLU A 76 0.85 -10.06 16.05
N GLU A 77 0.63 -9.48 14.86
CA GLU A 77 0.20 -8.08 14.67
C GLU A 77 -1.31 -7.86 14.94
N GLY A 78 -2.03 -8.91 15.36
CA GLY A 78 -3.46 -8.83 15.65
C GLY A 78 -4.38 -8.76 14.44
N ILE A 79 -3.87 -9.13 13.26
CA ILE A 79 -4.62 -9.15 12.01
C ILE A 79 -5.41 -10.47 11.89
N ASP A 80 -6.66 -10.40 11.49
CA ASP A 80 -7.49 -11.57 11.22
C ASP A 80 -7.03 -12.26 9.92
N THR A 81 -6.39 -13.41 10.06
CA THR A 81 -5.81 -14.21 8.96
C THR A 81 -6.71 -15.34 8.48
N ARG A 82 -7.93 -15.49 9.00
CA ARG A 82 -8.86 -16.57 8.61
C ARG A 82 -9.19 -16.61 7.13
N PHE A 83 -9.03 -15.49 6.44
CA PHE A 83 -9.33 -15.34 5.01
C PHE A 83 -8.08 -15.39 4.14
N ILE A 84 -6.94 -15.81 4.69
CA ILE A 84 -5.76 -16.15 3.91
C ILE A 84 -5.85 -17.64 3.56
N SER A 85 -5.98 -17.95 2.28
CA SER A 85 -5.98 -19.34 1.81
C SER A 85 -4.57 -19.84 1.54
N ILE A 86 -4.40 -21.16 1.60
CA ILE A 86 -3.12 -21.83 1.34
C ILE A 86 -3.22 -22.58 0.01
N ASP A 87 -2.31 -22.28 -0.92
CA ASP A 87 -2.15 -23.03 -2.16
C ASP A 87 -1.03 -24.07 -2.00
N PRO A 88 -1.37 -25.38 -1.93
CA PRO A 88 -0.35 -26.40 -1.73
C PRO A 88 0.50 -26.67 -2.99
N GLN A 89 0.14 -26.08 -4.14
CA GLN A 89 0.83 -26.30 -5.42
C GLN A 89 1.73 -25.14 -5.82
N SER A 90 1.64 -24.01 -5.12
CA SER A 90 2.41 -22.81 -5.43
C SER A 90 3.25 -22.39 -4.24
N ALA A 91 4.40 -21.79 -4.50
CA ALA A 91 5.18 -21.12 -3.47
C ALA A 91 4.51 -19.83 -3.00
N THR A 92 4.78 -19.44 -1.77
CA THR A 92 4.48 -18.09 -1.29
C THR A 92 5.19 -17.05 -2.15
N GLY A 93 4.57 -15.89 -2.38
CA GLY A 93 5.17 -14.79 -3.10
C GLY A 93 6.50 -14.37 -2.49
N VAL A 94 7.48 -14.05 -3.33
CA VAL A 94 8.78 -13.56 -2.89
C VAL A 94 9.23 -12.36 -3.70
N ALA A 95 9.91 -11.42 -3.04
CA ALA A 95 10.65 -10.36 -3.69
C ALA A 95 12.16 -10.61 -3.49
N LEU A 96 12.89 -10.74 -4.60
CA LEU A 96 14.35 -10.82 -4.60
C LEU A 96 14.89 -9.39 -4.70
N ILE A 97 15.55 -8.91 -3.66
CA ILE A 97 15.97 -7.52 -3.54
C ILE A 97 17.49 -7.49 -3.37
N THR A 98 18.19 -6.91 -4.34
CA THR A 98 19.61 -6.59 -4.19
C THR A 98 19.75 -5.11 -3.89
N VAL A 99 20.49 -4.76 -2.84
CA VAL A 99 20.76 -3.38 -2.43
C VAL A 99 22.27 -3.15 -2.47
N ASP A 100 22.71 -2.12 -3.18
CA ASP A 100 24.14 -1.77 -3.26
C ASP A 100 24.61 -0.85 -2.13
N ALA A 101 25.93 -0.56 -2.12
CA ALA A 101 26.56 0.30 -1.12
C ALA A 101 26.07 1.77 -1.16
N GLN A 102 25.42 2.20 -2.25
CA GLN A 102 24.81 3.52 -2.45
C GLN A 102 23.33 3.54 -2.07
N GLY A 103 22.75 2.38 -1.65
CA GLY A 103 21.33 2.24 -1.33
C GLY A 103 20.44 2.08 -2.58
N GLN A 104 21.02 1.92 -3.78
CA GLN A 104 20.24 1.61 -4.96
C GLN A 104 19.77 0.16 -4.90
N ASN A 105 18.57 -0.10 -5.38
CA ASN A 105 18.00 -1.44 -5.36
C ASN A 105 17.60 -1.96 -6.73
N SER A 106 17.60 -3.28 -6.85
CA SER A 106 17.03 -4.03 -7.97
C SER A 106 16.08 -5.06 -7.38
N ILE A 107 14.83 -5.03 -7.82
CA ILE A 107 13.75 -5.87 -7.27
C ILE A 107 13.15 -6.73 -8.36
N SER A 108 13.08 -8.04 -8.11
CA SER A 108 12.35 -8.99 -8.94
C SER A 108 11.31 -9.70 -8.08
N VAL A 109 10.04 -9.66 -8.48
CA VAL A 109 8.94 -10.28 -7.72
C VAL A 109 8.46 -11.53 -8.44
N ALA A 110 8.44 -12.64 -7.72
CA ALA A 110 7.72 -13.84 -8.09
C ALA A 110 6.42 -13.87 -7.28
N SER A 111 5.30 -13.60 -7.93
CA SER A 111 4.00 -13.44 -7.25
C SER A 111 3.49 -14.71 -6.55
N GLY A 112 3.89 -15.89 -7.02
CA GLY A 112 3.53 -17.17 -6.41
C GLY A 112 2.02 -17.29 -6.18
N ALA A 113 1.65 -17.78 -5.01
CA ALA A 113 0.26 -17.98 -4.62
C ALA A 113 -0.62 -16.73 -4.69
N ASN A 114 -0.07 -15.52 -4.58
CA ASN A 114 -0.86 -14.28 -4.70
C ASN A 114 -1.65 -14.20 -6.01
N TYR A 115 -1.09 -14.69 -7.11
CA TYR A 115 -1.76 -14.68 -8.42
C TYR A 115 -2.80 -15.79 -8.59
N HIS A 116 -2.91 -16.70 -7.63
CA HIS A 116 -3.92 -17.75 -7.57
C HIS A 116 -5.09 -17.39 -6.64
N LEU A 117 -5.11 -16.20 -6.05
CA LEU A 117 -6.28 -15.72 -5.32
C LEU A 117 -7.47 -15.64 -6.30
N THR A 118 -8.61 -16.21 -5.93
CA THR A 118 -9.78 -16.32 -6.78
C THR A 118 -10.87 -15.33 -6.39
N VAL A 119 -11.76 -15.03 -7.35
CA VAL A 119 -12.96 -14.21 -7.10
C VAL A 119 -13.87 -14.86 -6.06
N GLU A 120 -13.95 -16.20 -6.07
CA GLU A 120 -14.78 -16.96 -5.15
C GLU A 120 -14.29 -16.82 -3.69
N GLU A 121 -12.98 -16.93 -3.47
CA GLU A 121 -12.40 -16.74 -2.14
C GLU A 121 -12.64 -15.32 -1.59
N VAL A 122 -12.56 -14.31 -2.45
CA VAL A 122 -12.89 -12.93 -2.09
C VAL A 122 -14.37 -12.81 -1.68
N ARG A 123 -15.29 -13.38 -2.45
CA ARG A 123 -16.73 -13.33 -2.14
C ARG A 123 -17.07 -14.09 -0.86
N GLN A 124 -16.51 -15.27 -0.66
CA GLN A 124 -16.71 -16.07 0.55
C GLN A 124 -16.19 -15.34 1.80
N ALA A 125 -15.07 -14.62 1.70
CA ALA A 125 -14.58 -13.79 2.78
C ALA A 125 -15.58 -12.69 3.14
N TRP A 126 -16.10 -11.98 2.15
CA TRP A 126 -17.11 -10.94 2.35
C TRP A 126 -18.41 -11.47 2.98
N GLU A 127 -18.85 -12.67 2.63
CA GLU A 127 -20.05 -13.29 3.21
C GLU A 127 -19.94 -13.55 4.72
N GLN A 128 -18.71 -13.78 5.20
CA GLN A 128 -18.43 -14.05 6.60
C GLN A 128 -18.17 -12.79 7.44
N MET A 129 -18.08 -11.61 6.79
CA MET A 129 -17.87 -10.33 7.47
C MET A 129 -19.20 -9.62 7.67
N LEU A 130 -19.46 -9.13 8.89
CA LEU A 130 -20.68 -8.41 9.22
C LEU A 130 -20.60 -6.95 8.75
N GLU A 131 -19.56 -6.26 9.13
CA GLU A 131 -19.32 -4.86 8.81
C GLU A 131 -17.87 -4.65 8.33
N VAL A 132 -17.69 -3.79 7.35
CA VAL A 132 -16.39 -3.34 6.85
C VAL A 132 -16.54 -1.85 6.53
N ASP A 133 -15.80 -1.00 7.23
CA ASP A 133 -15.83 0.46 7.02
C ASP A 133 -15.07 0.86 5.77
N LEU A 134 -13.94 0.18 5.52
CA LEU A 134 -13.05 0.45 4.40
C LEU A 134 -12.49 -0.83 3.79
N LEU A 135 -12.43 -0.85 2.45
CA LEU A 135 -11.68 -1.81 1.66
C LEU A 135 -10.40 -1.14 1.14
N VAL A 136 -9.26 -1.78 1.33
CA VAL A 136 -7.95 -1.34 0.82
C VAL A 136 -7.40 -2.39 -0.12
N MET A 137 -6.97 -1.97 -1.31
CA MET A 137 -6.48 -2.87 -2.35
C MET A 137 -5.23 -2.33 -3.05
N PRO A 138 -4.06 -2.96 -2.91
CA PRO A 138 -2.97 -2.83 -3.87
C PRO A 138 -3.20 -3.73 -5.10
N LEU A 139 -2.34 -3.63 -6.13
CA LEU A 139 -2.49 -4.36 -7.40
C LEU A 139 -1.48 -5.51 -7.56
N GLU A 140 -1.15 -6.22 -6.49
CA GLU A 140 -0.26 -7.40 -6.53
C GLU A 140 -1.02 -8.74 -6.53
N THR A 141 -2.34 -8.70 -6.77
CA THR A 141 -3.22 -9.87 -6.95
C THR A 141 -3.96 -9.75 -8.29
N PRO A 142 -4.62 -10.81 -8.78
CA PRO A 142 -5.31 -10.75 -10.07
C PRO A 142 -6.34 -9.61 -10.13
N ILE A 143 -6.36 -8.86 -11.23
CA ILE A 143 -7.29 -7.73 -11.41
C ILE A 143 -8.77 -8.14 -11.30
N ALA A 144 -9.07 -9.40 -11.60
CA ALA A 144 -10.42 -9.94 -11.46
C ALA A 144 -10.86 -9.99 -9.98
N THR A 145 -9.95 -10.31 -9.05
CA THR A 145 -10.23 -10.32 -7.61
C THR A 145 -10.39 -8.92 -7.05
N ILE A 146 -9.57 -7.98 -7.52
CA ILE A 146 -9.69 -6.55 -7.19
C ILE A 146 -11.04 -5.99 -7.62
N ARG A 147 -11.46 -6.31 -8.86
CA ARG A 147 -12.77 -5.91 -9.38
C ARG A 147 -13.92 -6.51 -8.58
N ALA A 148 -13.85 -7.80 -8.26
CA ALA A 148 -14.88 -8.48 -7.47
C ALA A 148 -14.99 -7.87 -6.06
N ALA A 149 -13.87 -7.58 -5.41
CA ALA A 149 -13.85 -6.94 -4.10
C ALA A 149 -14.47 -5.54 -4.14
N ALA A 150 -14.09 -4.70 -5.13
CA ALA A 150 -14.66 -3.37 -5.33
C ALA A 150 -16.17 -3.41 -5.61
N GLN A 151 -16.63 -4.40 -6.39
CA GLN A 151 -18.05 -4.57 -6.67
C GLN A 151 -18.86 -4.89 -5.41
N VAL A 152 -18.40 -5.87 -4.60
CA VAL A 152 -19.06 -6.22 -3.32
C VAL A 152 -19.05 -5.04 -2.36
N ALA A 153 -17.91 -4.33 -2.26
CA ALA A 153 -17.80 -3.12 -1.43
C ALA A 153 -18.85 -2.07 -1.82
N LYS A 154 -19.02 -1.82 -3.13
CA LYS A 154 -20.03 -0.88 -3.62
C LYS A 154 -21.46 -1.32 -3.29
N GLU A 155 -21.78 -2.60 -3.44
CA GLU A 155 -23.08 -3.18 -3.07
C GLU A 155 -23.37 -3.01 -1.56
N ARG A 156 -22.33 -3.14 -0.72
CA ARG A 156 -22.40 -2.98 0.74
C ARG A 156 -22.19 -1.55 1.23
N ARG A 157 -21.96 -0.59 0.33
CA ARG A 157 -21.66 0.83 0.64
C ARG A 157 -20.39 1.02 1.49
N THR A 158 -19.45 0.08 1.38
CA THR A 158 -18.11 0.17 1.97
C THR A 158 -17.24 1.08 1.12
N ARG A 159 -16.51 1.99 1.74
CA ARG A 159 -15.57 2.89 1.04
C ARG A 159 -14.37 2.11 0.52
N VAL A 160 -13.89 2.46 -0.69
CA VAL A 160 -12.81 1.77 -1.37
C VAL A 160 -11.61 2.67 -1.57
N ILE A 161 -10.46 2.23 -1.07
CA ILE A 161 -9.14 2.80 -1.35
C ILE A 161 -8.40 1.86 -2.28
N LEU A 162 -7.98 2.36 -3.43
CA LEU A 162 -7.11 1.65 -4.36
C LEU A 162 -5.72 2.28 -4.37
N ASN A 163 -4.70 1.50 -4.04
CA ASN A 163 -3.32 1.85 -4.31
C ASN A 163 -2.90 1.14 -5.61
N PRO A 164 -2.76 1.84 -6.75
CA PRO A 164 -2.53 1.22 -8.06
C PRO A 164 -1.07 0.80 -8.25
N ALA A 165 -0.50 0.14 -7.26
CA ALA A 165 0.87 -0.34 -7.19
C ALA A 165 0.93 -1.88 -7.22
N PRO A 166 1.74 -2.48 -8.11
CA PRO A 166 2.52 -1.87 -9.17
C PRO A 166 1.64 -1.29 -10.30
N ALA A 167 2.20 -0.29 -11.01
CA ALA A 167 1.50 0.41 -12.05
C ALA A 167 1.03 -0.51 -13.19
N GLN A 168 -0.28 -0.55 -13.45
CA GLN A 168 -0.90 -1.28 -14.56
C GLN A 168 -2.10 -0.52 -15.12
N ASP A 169 -2.54 -0.91 -16.32
CA ASP A 169 -3.68 -0.25 -16.95
C ASP A 169 -4.97 -0.63 -16.23
N LEU A 170 -5.77 0.38 -15.90
CA LEU A 170 -7.08 0.22 -15.27
C LEU A 170 -8.15 0.81 -16.18
N ASP A 171 -9.24 0.10 -16.34
CA ASP A 171 -10.40 0.64 -17.07
C ASP A 171 -11.26 1.54 -16.18
N GLU A 172 -12.02 2.42 -16.83
CA GLU A 172 -12.90 3.37 -16.16
C GLU A 172 -13.99 2.70 -15.32
N SER A 173 -14.42 1.48 -15.68
CA SER A 173 -15.47 0.79 -14.92
C SER A 173 -15.00 0.40 -13.52
N LEU A 174 -13.71 0.05 -13.37
CA LEU A 174 -13.11 -0.18 -12.06
C LEU A 174 -12.92 1.15 -11.32
N LEU A 175 -12.38 2.18 -11.99
CA LEU A 175 -12.12 3.48 -11.37
C LEU A 175 -13.40 4.11 -10.80
N ARG A 176 -14.55 3.93 -11.43
CA ARG A 176 -15.87 4.41 -10.93
C ARG A 176 -16.35 3.71 -9.65
N MET A 177 -15.72 2.60 -9.25
CA MET A 177 -16.01 1.91 -7.99
C MET A 177 -15.08 2.38 -6.85
N ILE A 178 -14.10 3.23 -7.14
CA ILE A 178 -13.07 3.65 -6.20
C ILE A 178 -13.42 5.01 -5.60
N ASP A 179 -13.45 5.09 -4.26
CA ASP A 179 -13.69 6.33 -3.55
C ASP A 179 -12.42 7.20 -3.44
N VAL A 180 -11.27 6.55 -3.22
CA VAL A 180 -9.97 7.22 -3.16
C VAL A 180 -8.92 6.38 -3.89
N ILE A 181 -8.32 6.92 -4.95
CA ILE A 181 -7.14 6.32 -5.59
C ILE A 181 -5.87 6.97 -5.06
N VAL A 182 -4.85 6.14 -4.72
CA VAL A 182 -3.62 6.62 -4.09
C VAL A 182 -2.40 6.18 -4.93
N PRO A 183 -2.14 6.82 -6.06
CA PRO A 183 -0.97 6.56 -6.89
C PRO A 183 0.24 7.41 -6.45
N ASN A 184 1.45 6.93 -6.76
CA ASN A 184 2.66 7.74 -6.82
C ASN A 184 2.82 8.40 -8.21
N GLU A 185 3.94 9.12 -8.44
CA GLU A 185 4.21 9.81 -9.68
C GLU A 185 4.24 8.85 -10.89
N SER A 186 4.96 7.73 -10.79
CA SER A 186 5.09 6.76 -11.88
C SER A 186 3.77 6.01 -12.16
N GLU A 187 3.01 5.70 -11.14
CA GLU A 187 1.69 5.09 -11.24
C GLU A 187 0.69 6.05 -11.87
N THR A 188 0.76 7.33 -11.47
CA THR A 188 -0.06 8.39 -12.06
C THR A 188 0.28 8.59 -13.55
N GLU A 189 1.58 8.63 -13.90
CA GLU A 189 2.01 8.71 -15.29
C GLU A 189 1.50 7.53 -16.12
N ARG A 190 1.60 6.31 -15.59
CA ARG A 190 1.07 5.12 -16.26
C ARG A 190 -0.44 5.20 -16.47
N LEU A 191 -1.18 5.65 -15.47
CA LEU A 191 -2.64 5.73 -15.53
C LEU A 191 -3.14 6.85 -16.44
N THR A 192 -2.45 7.98 -16.52
CA THR A 192 -2.94 9.19 -17.20
C THR A 192 -2.21 9.50 -18.51
N GLY A 193 -1.04 8.89 -18.73
CA GLY A 193 -0.13 9.23 -19.82
C GLY A 193 0.60 10.58 -19.63
N GLN A 194 0.50 11.19 -18.43
CA GLN A 194 1.07 12.49 -18.13
C GLN A 194 2.21 12.39 -17.13
N ALA A 195 3.42 12.73 -17.56
CA ALA A 195 4.58 12.78 -16.68
C ALA A 195 4.47 13.91 -15.66
N ILE A 196 4.84 13.66 -14.43
CA ILE A 196 4.81 14.63 -13.33
C ILE A 196 6.23 15.15 -13.11
N LYS A 197 6.46 16.43 -13.44
CA LYS A 197 7.76 17.12 -13.24
C LYS A 197 7.66 18.24 -12.23
N ASN A 198 6.47 18.70 -11.94
CA ASN A 198 6.17 19.80 -11.04
C ASN A 198 4.71 19.70 -10.54
N GLN A 199 4.34 20.61 -9.65
CA GLN A 199 3.00 20.61 -9.04
C GLN A 199 1.88 20.87 -10.07
N GLU A 200 2.12 21.67 -11.11
CA GLU A 200 1.12 21.91 -12.15
C GLU A 200 0.80 20.63 -12.94
N ASP A 201 1.84 19.85 -13.27
CA ASP A 201 1.66 18.56 -13.94
C ASP A 201 0.89 17.57 -13.03
N ALA A 202 1.18 17.56 -11.73
CA ALA A 202 0.45 16.76 -10.76
C ALA A 202 -1.04 17.15 -10.69
N CYS A 203 -1.36 18.44 -10.72
CA CYS A 203 -2.75 18.91 -10.79
C CYS A 203 -3.46 18.45 -12.06
N LYS A 204 -2.81 18.55 -13.22
CA LYS A 204 -3.37 18.09 -14.50
C LYS A 204 -3.62 16.58 -14.49
N ALA A 205 -2.63 15.81 -14.06
CA ALA A 205 -2.74 14.35 -13.96
C ALA A 205 -3.82 13.92 -12.95
N GLY A 206 -3.92 14.61 -11.81
CA GLY A 206 -4.97 14.37 -10.83
C GLY A 206 -6.38 14.64 -11.37
N ALA A 207 -6.57 15.74 -12.13
CA ALA A 207 -7.84 16.02 -12.80
C ALA A 207 -8.20 14.95 -13.85
N GLU A 208 -7.20 14.40 -14.56
CA GLU A 208 -7.43 13.32 -15.52
C GLU A 208 -7.88 12.01 -14.80
N LEU A 209 -7.39 11.72 -13.59
CA LEU A 209 -7.89 10.60 -12.80
C LEU A 209 -9.38 10.76 -12.44
N LEU A 210 -9.83 11.98 -12.07
CA LEU A 210 -11.24 12.24 -11.83
C LEU A 210 -12.07 12.07 -13.11
N LYS A 211 -11.58 12.55 -14.26
CA LYS A 211 -12.22 12.39 -15.56
C LYS A 211 -12.39 10.93 -15.95
N ARG A 212 -11.42 10.06 -15.60
CA ARG A 212 -11.49 8.63 -15.82
C ARG A 212 -12.41 7.87 -14.86
N GLY A 213 -12.97 8.56 -13.86
CA GLY A 213 -14.02 8.02 -13.00
C GLY A 213 -13.66 7.87 -11.54
N ALA A 214 -12.43 8.12 -11.10
CA ALA A 214 -12.10 8.13 -9.68
C ALA A 214 -12.86 9.25 -8.96
N SER A 215 -13.41 8.97 -7.77
CA SER A 215 -14.16 9.99 -7.01
C SER A 215 -13.23 11.03 -6.40
N ARG A 216 -12.05 10.60 -5.92
CA ARG A 216 -10.99 11.42 -5.34
C ARG A 216 -9.65 10.79 -5.65
N ALA A 217 -8.60 11.61 -5.68
CA ALA A 217 -7.24 11.12 -5.80
C ALA A 217 -6.33 11.73 -4.73
N VAL A 218 -5.36 10.95 -4.27
CA VAL A 218 -4.28 11.38 -3.38
C VAL A 218 -2.97 10.97 -4.03
N LEU A 219 -2.33 11.89 -4.76
CA LEU A 219 -1.07 11.63 -5.42
C LEU A 219 0.07 11.77 -4.41
N THR A 220 0.85 10.73 -4.18
CA THR A 220 2.05 10.81 -3.35
C THR A 220 3.23 11.29 -4.20
N LEU A 221 3.93 12.34 -3.73
CA LEU A 221 4.97 13.08 -4.46
C LEU A 221 6.32 13.02 -3.72
N GLY A 222 6.63 11.90 -3.10
CA GLY A 222 7.86 11.67 -2.37
C GLY A 222 8.14 12.76 -1.32
N GLU A 223 9.30 13.41 -1.38
CA GLU A 223 9.70 14.49 -0.47
C GLU A 223 8.82 15.75 -0.58
N SER A 224 8.11 15.91 -1.68
CA SER A 224 7.15 17.00 -1.87
C SER A 224 5.82 16.78 -1.13
N GLY A 225 5.59 15.59 -0.58
CA GLY A 225 4.38 15.28 0.19
C GLY A 225 3.28 14.63 -0.64
N ALA A 226 2.05 15.17 -0.59
CA ALA A 226 0.92 14.63 -1.34
C ALA A 226 0.04 15.74 -1.91
N LEU A 227 -0.61 15.46 -3.04
CA LEU A 227 -1.62 16.33 -3.65
C LEU A 227 -2.99 15.65 -3.54
N LEU A 228 -3.91 16.29 -2.85
CA LEU A 228 -5.32 15.90 -2.82
C LEU A 228 -6.06 16.47 -4.01
N VAL A 229 -6.92 15.68 -4.62
CA VAL A 229 -7.75 16.09 -5.75
C VAL A 229 -9.18 15.63 -5.48
N GLU A 230 -10.08 16.59 -5.33
CA GLU A 230 -11.51 16.38 -5.02
C GLU A 230 -12.39 17.19 -5.99
N GLY A 231 -13.70 17.03 -5.89
CA GLY A 231 -14.67 17.73 -6.72
C GLY A 231 -15.02 16.99 -8.00
N SER A 232 -15.52 17.70 -9.02
CA SER A 232 -15.76 17.13 -10.34
C SER A 232 -14.59 17.41 -11.28
N PHE A 233 -14.50 16.62 -12.37
CA PHE A 233 -13.42 16.86 -13.32
C PHE A 233 -13.51 18.25 -13.99
N GLU A 234 -14.71 18.83 -14.10
CA GLU A 234 -14.91 20.20 -14.63
C GLU A 234 -14.51 21.30 -13.63
N LYS A 235 -14.53 20.97 -12.33
CA LYS A 235 -14.18 21.88 -11.23
C LYS A 235 -13.37 21.12 -10.17
N PRO A 236 -12.15 20.70 -10.50
CA PRO A 236 -11.30 20.02 -9.53
C PRO A 236 -10.81 21.01 -8.46
N VAL A 237 -10.75 20.52 -7.23
CA VAL A 237 -10.18 21.25 -6.10
C VAL A 237 -8.88 20.53 -5.70
N PHE A 238 -7.81 21.31 -5.58
CA PHE A 238 -6.49 20.81 -5.25
C PHE A 238 -6.04 21.32 -3.90
N GLU A 239 -5.51 20.43 -3.08
CA GLU A 239 -4.89 20.78 -1.81
C GLU A 239 -3.55 20.07 -1.67
N HIS A 240 -2.50 20.80 -1.40
CA HIS A 240 -1.16 20.25 -1.20
C HIS A 240 -0.92 19.99 0.30
N ILE A 241 -0.53 18.77 0.64
CA ILE A 241 -0.11 18.36 1.98
C ILE A 241 1.42 18.21 1.96
N PRO A 242 2.16 19.11 2.59
CA PRO A 242 3.63 19.03 2.60
C PRO A 242 4.10 17.81 3.40
N ALA A 243 5.20 17.20 2.95
CA ALA A 243 5.85 16.15 3.71
C ALA A 243 6.44 16.67 5.03
N PHE A 244 6.55 15.80 6.02
CA PHE A 244 7.30 16.12 7.23
C PHE A 244 8.79 15.90 6.97
N PRO A 245 9.65 16.92 7.17
CA PRO A 245 11.09 16.77 7.01
C PRO A 245 11.65 15.86 8.11
N VAL A 246 12.27 14.74 7.70
CA VAL A 246 12.91 13.75 8.55
C VAL A 246 14.19 13.22 7.89
N PRO A 247 15.16 12.69 8.66
CA PRO A 247 16.27 11.94 8.08
C PRO A 247 15.75 10.66 7.41
N VAL A 248 16.07 10.45 6.14
CA VAL A 248 15.66 9.26 5.39
C VAL A 248 16.75 8.18 5.54
N VAL A 249 16.35 6.99 5.97
CA VAL A 249 17.18 5.79 6.09
C VAL A 249 16.83 4.79 4.99
N ASP A 250 15.51 4.53 4.81
CA ASP A 250 15.00 3.56 3.83
C ASP A 250 13.58 3.98 3.43
N THR A 251 13.30 4.00 2.14
CA THR A 251 11.96 4.36 1.61
C THR A 251 11.06 3.17 1.36
N THR A 252 11.53 1.96 1.67
CA THR A 252 10.75 0.72 1.52
C THR A 252 9.45 0.82 2.32
N ALA A 253 8.35 0.44 1.70
CA ALA A 253 7.00 0.49 2.28
C ALA A 253 6.48 1.87 2.73
N ALA A 254 7.14 2.99 2.37
CA ALA A 254 6.63 4.33 2.69
C ALA A 254 5.24 4.60 2.11
N GLY A 255 4.98 4.15 0.88
CA GLY A 255 3.66 4.22 0.25
C GLY A 255 2.63 3.34 0.97
N ASP A 256 3.03 2.14 1.41
CA ASP A 256 2.15 1.24 2.16
C ASP A 256 1.81 1.83 3.56
N ALA A 257 2.81 2.43 4.22
CA ALA A 257 2.63 3.17 5.47
C ALA A 257 1.65 4.34 5.30
N PHE A 258 1.77 5.10 4.20
CA PHE A 258 0.85 6.17 3.87
C PHE A 258 -0.58 5.64 3.65
N VAL A 259 -0.75 4.58 2.85
CA VAL A 259 -2.07 3.99 2.56
C VAL A 259 -2.73 3.45 3.82
N GLY A 260 -1.99 2.71 4.68
CA GLY A 260 -2.50 2.23 5.97
C GLY A 260 -2.91 3.36 6.90
N GLY A 261 -2.10 4.43 6.96
CA GLY A 261 -2.41 5.65 7.71
C GLY A 261 -3.64 6.38 7.18
N LEU A 262 -3.76 6.52 5.87
CA LEU A 262 -4.91 7.14 5.21
C LEU A 262 -6.20 6.34 5.49
N ALA A 263 -6.13 5.02 5.37
CA ALA A 263 -7.26 4.13 5.62
C ALA A 263 -7.73 4.25 7.09
N THR A 264 -6.80 4.19 8.05
CA THR A 264 -7.12 4.37 9.47
C THR A 264 -7.77 5.73 9.73
N GLY A 265 -7.18 6.82 9.22
CA GLY A 265 -7.72 8.17 9.42
C GLY A 265 -9.12 8.35 8.82
N LEU A 266 -9.35 7.87 7.60
CA LEU A 266 -10.68 7.90 6.97
C LEU A 266 -11.68 7.00 7.69
N GLY A 267 -11.24 5.83 8.17
CA GLY A 267 -12.06 4.93 8.98
C GLY A 267 -12.52 5.56 10.30
N GLU A 268 -11.68 6.36 10.91
CA GLU A 268 -12.01 7.16 12.11
C GLU A 268 -12.89 8.39 11.82
N GLY A 269 -13.28 8.62 10.57
CA GLY A 269 -14.15 9.73 10.16
C GLY A 269 -13.41 11.06 9.96
N LEU A 270 -12.09 11.07 9.87
CA LEU A 270 -11.35 12.28 9.52
C LEU A 270 -11.68 12.75 8.10
N SER A 271 -11.58 14.07 7.86
CA SER A 271 -11.60 14.61 6.49
C SER A 271 -10.42 14.08 5.68
N LEU A 272 -10.52 14.09 4.35
CA LEU A 272 -9.43 13.64 3.48
C LEU A 272 -8.12 14.37 3.78
N THR A 273 -8.17 15.69 3.96
CA THR A 273 -7.03 16.53 4.36
C THR A 273 -6.40 16.06 5.68
N SER A 274 -7.22 15.84 6.71
CA SER A 274 -6.72 15.41 8.02
C SER A 274 -6.15 14.00 7.99
N ALA A 275 -6.80 13.08 7.26
CA ALA A 275 -6.34 11.71 7.06
C ALA A 275 -5.04 11.66 6.25
N ALA A 276 -4.92 12.45 5.18
CA ALA A 276 -3.68 12.54 4.40
C ALA A 276 -2.51 13.13 5.20
N ARG A 277 -2.79 14.15 6.06
CA ARG A 277 -1.76 14.68 6.96
C ARG A 277 -1.31 13.65 8.01
N PHE A 278 -2.23 12.88 8.55
CA PHE A 278 -1.92 11.76 9.45
C PHE A 278 -1.09 10.70 8.71
N ALA A 279 -1.52 10.29 7.50
CA ALA A 279 -0.80 9.37 6.63
C ALA A 279 0.63 9.82 6.30
N SER A 280 0.81 11.13 6.03
CA SER A 280 2.14 11.72 5.80
C SER A 280 3.05 11.59 7.03
N ALA A 281 2.51 11.69 8.25
CA ALA A 281 3.29 11.48 9.47
C ALA A 281 3.68 10.01 9.66
N VAL A 282 2.77 9.08 9.32
CA VAL A 282 3.05 7.63 9.35
C VAL A 282 4.17 7.28 8.38
N ALA A 283 4.07 7.75 7.13
CA ALA A 283 5.10 7.56 6.10
C ALA A 283 6.44 8.22 6.48
N ALA A 284 6.40 9.43 7.05
CA ALA A 284 7.62 10.12 7.51
C ALA A 284 8.36 9.33 8.60
N LEU A 285 7.65 8.70 9.53
CA LEU A 285 8.28 7.86 10.55
C LEU A 285 8.81 6.55 9.95
N SER A 286 8.11 5.93 9.02
CA SER A 286 8.57 4.68 8.40
C SER A 286 9.91 4.87 7.69
N VAL A 287 10.11 5.96 6.94
CA VAL A 287 11.37 6.18 6.21
C VAL A 287 12.57 6.46 7.11
N THR A 288 12.40 6.62 8.42
CA THR A 288 13.50 6.80 9.37
C THR A 288 14.11 5.48 9.84
N ARG A 289 13.59 4.34 9.39
CA ARG A 289 13.98 2.98 9.83
C ARG A 289 14.17 2.06 8.63
N PRO A 290 15.05 1.06 8.72
CA PRO A 290 15.25 0.11 7.63
C PRO A 290 14.12 -0.93 7.55
N GLY A 291 13.86 -1.42 6.33
CA GLY A 291 12.97 -2.54 6.02
C GLY A 291 11.51 -2.13 5.83
N ALA A 292 10.68 -3.09 5.38
CA ALA A 292 9.26 -2.90 5.13
C ALA A 292 8.45 -2.87 6.44
N GLN A 293 7.87 -4.00 6.86
CA GLN A 293 7.06 -4.06 8.09
C GLN A 293 7.80 -3.64 9.37
N PRO A 294 9.12 -3.93 9.55
CA PRO A 294 9.84 -3.45 10.72
C PRO A 294 9.88 -1.92 10.87
N SER A 295 9.79 -1.16 9.77
CA SER A 295 9.82 0.31 9.79
C SER A 295 8.49 0.95 10.17
N LEU A 296 7.37 0.24 10.04
CA LEU A 296 6.03 0.79 10.25
C LEU A 296 5.80 1.20 11.71
N PRO A 297 5.39 2.46 11.96
CA PRO A 297 5.25 2.97 13.31
C PRO A 297 3.95 2.52 13.99
N TYR A 298 3.97 2.50 15.33
CA TYR A 298 2.76 2.34 16.14
C TYR A 298 2.06 3.70 16.35
N ARG A 299 0.77 3.66 16.66
CA ARG A 299 -0.08 4.83 16.89
C ARG A 299 0.53 5.85 17.86
N SER A 300 1.04 5.37 18.98
CA SER A 300 1.64 6.22 20.02
C SER A 300 2.84 7.04 19.50
N GLU A 301 3.65 6.46 18.61
CA GLU A 301 4.79 7.13 18.01
C GLU A 301 4.35 8.24 17.05
N VAL A 302 3.32 7.95 16.23
CA VAL A 302 2.76 8.93 15.29
C VAL A 302 2.14 10.11 16.05
N GLU A 303 1.39 9.86 17.12
CA GLU A 303 0.79 10.91 17.95
C GLU A 303 1.83 11.74 18.66
N GLN A 304 2.90 11.12 19.16
CA GLN A 304 4.02 11.85 19.74
C GLN A 304 4.70 12.75 18.70
N PHE A 305 5.01 12.21 17.54
CA PHE A 305 5.62 12.94 16.43
C PHE A 305 4.79 14.16 16.02
N LEU A 306 3.48 14.00 15.85
CA LEU A 306 2.57 15.09 15.51
C LEU A 306 2.49 16.17 16.60
N ARG A 307 2.53 15.79 17.90
CA ARG A 307 2.59 16.74 19.03
C ARG A 307 3.87 17.56 19.01
N GLU A 308 5.01 16.94 18.74
CA GLU A 308 6.32 17.61 18.65
C GLU A 308 6.40 18.59 17.48
N LYS A 309 5.85 18.20 16.31
CA LYS A 309 5.82 19.08 15.13
C LYS A 309 4.91 20.29 15.33
N ARG A 310 3.76 20.13 16.02
CA ARG A 310 2.86 21.27 16.36
C ARG A 310 3.47 22.28 17.32
N ARG A 311 4.42 21.87 18.18
CA ARG A 311 5.09 22.77 19.13
C ARG A 311 6.21 23.59 18.49
N LYS A 312 6.66 23.23 17.29
CA LYS A 312 7.75 23.91 16.56
C LYS A 312 7.27 24.87 15.49
N LEU A 313 5.95 24.93 15.27
CA LEU A 313 5.23 25.89 14.42
C LEU A 313 4.60 26.98 15.29
#